data_49fa9ac9da65e2944d7d292606ae270c
#
_entry.id   49fa9ac9da65e2944d7d292606ae270c
#
_cell.length_a   1.000
_cell.length_b   1.000
_cell.length_c   1.000
_cell.angle_alpha   90.00
_cell.angle_beta   90.00
_cell.angle_gamma   90.00
#
_symmetry.space_group_name_H-M   'P 1'
#
loop_
_entity.id
_entity.type
_entity.pdbx_description
1 polymer ?
#
loop_
_entity_poly.entity_id
_entity_poly.type
_entity_poly.pdbx_seq_one_letter_code
_entity_poly.pdbx_strand_id
1 'polypeptide(L)' 'MNLTFRQHVLLLTAITLFYDEVAKTSTSEMKHEIMELGEIIQKSAEKLKP' A
#
# COMPACT_ATOMS: atom_id res chain seq x y z
N MET A 1 12.86 6.11 2.10
CA MET A 1 11.84 6.14 3.16
C MET A 1 12.31 5.29 4.33
N ASN A 2 12.46 5.91 5.50
CA ASN A 2 13.02 5.22 6.67
C ASN A 2 11.92 4.78 7.63
N LEU A 3 11.15 3.80 7.19
CA LEU A 3 10.08 3.25 8.02
C LEU A 3 10.50 1.91 8.61
N THR A 4 10.03 1.62 9.81
CA THR A 4 10.22 0.30 10.40
C THR A 4 9.36 -0.72 9.66
N PHE A 5 9.67 -2.00 9.85
CA PHE A 5 8.86 -3.05 9.25
C PHE A 5 7.41 -2.95 9.72
N ARG A 6 7.21 -2.69 11.01
CA ARG A 6 5.86 -2.54 11.55
C ARG A 6 5.11 -1.39 10.90
N GLN A 7 5.80 -0.26 10.67
CA GLN A 7 5.17 0.88 10.01
C GLN A 7 4.77 0.54 8.57
N HIS A 8 5.57 -0.25 7.86
CA HIS A 8 5.22 -0.72 6.54
C HIS A 8 3.94 -1.56 6.57
N VAL A 9 3.83 -2.44 7.56
CA VAL A 9 2.63 -3.29 7.69
C VAL A 9 1.39 -2.44 7.94
N LEU A 10 1.51 -1.44 8.80
CA LEU A 10 0.39 -0.54 9.09
C LEU A 10 -0.02 0.23 7.84
N LEU A 11 0.95 0.71 7.07
CA LEU A 11 0.65 1.42 5.83
C LEU A 11 -0.03 0.53 4.81
N LEU A 12 0.45 -0.70 4.65
CA LEU A 12 -0.17 -1.63 3.71
C LEU A 12 -1.60 -1.95 4.10
N THR A 13 -1.86 -2.09 5.39
CA THR A 13 -3.21 -2.32 5.87
C THR A 13 -4.12 -1.14 5.53
N ALA A 14 -3.64 0.08 5.78
CA ALA A 14 -4.39 1.28 5.47
C ALA A 14 -4.67 1.40 3.97
N ILE A 15 -3.68 1.09 3.14
CA ILE A 15 -3.83 1.15 1.70
C ILE A 15 -4.83 0.12 1.21
N THR A 16 -4.83 -1.08 1.78
CA THR A 16 -5.78 -2.12 1.42
C THR A 16 -7.21 -1.69 1.73
N LEU A 17 -7.43 -1.12 2.90
CA LEU A 17 -8.75 -0.62 3.28
C LEU A 17 -9.18 0.52 2.37
N PHE A 18 -8.25 1.40 2.07
CA PHE A 18 -8.54 2.53 1.18
C PHE A 18 -8.88 2.04 -0.23
N TYR A 19 -8.15 1.04 -0.72
CA TYR A 19 -8.43 0.46 -2.03
C TYR A 19 -9.85 -0.10 -2.10
N ASP A 20 -10.27 -0.80 -1.05
CA ASP A 20 -11.61 -1.35 -0.99
C ASP A 20 -12.68 -0.26 -1.15
N GLU A 21 -12.49 0.86 -0.48
CA GLU A 21 -13.43 1.97 -0.57
C GLU A 21 -13.40 2.62 -1.95
N VAL A 22 -12.21 2.85 -2.48
CA VAL A 22 -12.03 3.49 -3.77
C VAL A 22 -12.58 2.61 -4.90
N ALA A 23 -12.44 1.30 -4.78
CA ALA A 23 -12.90 0.37 -5.80
C ALA A 23 -14.41 0.46 -6.04
N LYS A 24 -15.15 0.94 -5.06
CA LYS A 24 -16.60 1.06 -5.17
C LYS A 24 -17.05 2.32 -5.89
N THR A 25 -16.22 3.36 -5.88
CA THR A 25 -16.68 4.69 -6.31
C THR A 25 -15.74 5.41 -7.27
N SER A 26 -14.52 4.92 -7.47
CA SER A 26 -13.50 5.68 -8.20
C SER A 26 -13.14 5.05 -9.53
N THR A 27 -12.35 5.80 -10.32
CA THR A 27 -11.91 5.37 -11.64
C THR A 27 -10.85 4.27 -11.55
N SER A 28 -10.68 3.54 -12.64
CA SER A 28 -9.64 2.52 -12.70
C SER A 28 -8.25 3.11 -12.61
N GLU A 29 -8.09 4.36 -13.04
CA GLU A 29 -6.81 5.05 -12.93
C GLU A 29 -6.39 5.22 -11.47
N MET A 30 -7.31 5.66 -10.62
CA MET A 30 -7.01 5.82 -9.21
C MET A 30 -6.72 4.49 -8.53
N LYS A 31 -7.47 3.45 -8.88
CA LYS A 31 -7.22 2.12 -8.36
C LYS A 31 -5.82 1.63 -8.72
N HIS A 32 -5.40 1.91 -9.96
CA HIS A 32 -4.09 1.52 -10.44
C HIS A 32 -2.99 2.22 -9.65
N GLU A 33 -3.15 3.51 -9.39
CA GLU A 33 -2.17 4.27 -8.62
C GLU A 33 -2.04 3.75 -7.20
N ILE A 34 -3.16 3.38 -6.58
CA ILE A 34 -3.14 2.85 -5.22
C ILE A 34 -2.43 1.49 -5.19
N MET A 35 -2.67 0.66 -6.20
CA MET A 35 -1.99 -0.62 -6.30
C MET A 35 -0.48 -0.45 -6.47
N GLU A 36 -0.06 0.50 -7.29
CA GLU A 36 1.36 0.79 -7.47
C GLU A 36 2.01 1.22 -6.16
N LEU A 37 1.33 2.10 -5.44
CA LEU A 37 1.84 2.56 -4.15
C LEU A 37 1.99 1.40 -3.18
N GLY A 38 0.99 0.52 -3.14
CA GLY A 38 1.05 -0.67 -2.30
C GLY A 38 2.23 -1.56 -2.64
N GLU A 39 2.51 -1.74 -3.93
CA GLU A 39 3.66 -2.53 -4.36
C GLU A 39 4.97 -1.93 -3.91
N ILE A 40 5.12 -0.61 -4.04
CA ILE A 40 6.33 0.07 -3.61
C ILE A 40 6.58 -0.15 -2.13
N ILE A 41 5.53 -0.01 -1.33
CA ILE A 41 5.65 -0.18 0.11
C ILE A 41 5.95 -1.63 0.46
N GLN A 42 5.33 -2.58 -0.23
CA GLN A 42 5.57 -3.99 0.01
C GLN A 42 7.02 -4.37 -0.29
N LYS A 43 7.57 -3.88 -1.39
CA LYS A 43 8.96 -4.15 -1.75
C LYS A 43 9.92 -3.54 -0.74
N SER A 44 9.60 -2.36 -0.25
CA SER A 44 10.41 -1.72 0.78
C SER A 44 10.38 -2.53 2.07
N ALA A 45 9.22 -3.07 2.43
CA ALA A 45 9.10 -3.89 3.63
C ALA A 45 9.87 -5.19 3.51
N GLU A 46 9.90 -5.79 2.34
CA GLU A 46 10.63 -7.04 2.12
C GLU A 46 12.12 -6.90 2.38
N LYS A 47 12.67 -5.73 2.12
CA LYS A 47 14.08 -5.47 2.39
C LYS A 47 14.40 -5.41 3.87
N LEU A 48 13.40 -5.21 4.71
CA LEU A 48 13.56 -5.11 6.16
C LEU A 48 13.29 -6.42 6.89
N LYS A 49 12.85 -7.44 6.18
CA LYS A 49 12.60 -8.74 6.79
C LYS A 49 13.91 -9.34 7.30
N PRO A 50 13.91 -9.85 8.53
CA PRO A 50 15.09 -10.53 9.07
C PRO A 50 15.37 -11.83 8.33
#